data_6621046f7dce012684737033cf7ed97a
#
_entry.id   6621046f7dce012684737033cf7ed97a
#
_cell.length_a   1.000
_cell.length_b   1.000
_cell.length_c   1.000
_cell.angle_alpha   90.00
_cell.angle_beta   90.00
_cell.angle_gamma   90.00
#
_symmetry.space_group_name_H-M   'P 1'
#
loop_
_entity.id
_entity.type
_entity.pdbx_description
1 polymer ?
#
loop_
_entity_poly.entity_id
_entity_poly.type
_entity_poly.pdbx_seq_one_letter_code
_entity_poly.pdbx_strand_id
1 'polypeptide(L)'
;MAASTLNNLFWKFAERISAQLISLIVSIVLARLLEPSQFGLIAMVLVFIALADTLVVGSFSDALIQKKDADELDFSSVLCFNIGFSICLYIILFFSAPFITSFYGDQYSLLTPVLRVLGLRILISAINAVQNAYVARLFIFKKYFVATISATLVSAVIGVVMAYMEYGVWALVAQQLVSCVVNTFTLNRVVRFNLSLKCSYDRLKVLIPYGSKVLGTSLLVTVFMELRSLIIGKLYSPASLAYFDRGRQFPNLLVANINTSIGAVLFPKMSSQQDDIELVKQTTRKSIRLSSYIMSPLMLGLAAAAEPFVRLILTEKWIDCVPLLQIFCIIFLFQPVHTANTQAIKAIGRSDITLKLEFIKKCIEIVTLLCVMWISVEAIAINMVVLTTLFTLINARPN
;
A
#
# COMPACT_ATOMS: atom_id res chain seq x y z
N MET A 1 22.33 -14.25 19.42
CA MET A 1 20.98 -13.74 19.07
C MET A 1 21.00 -12.29 18.57
N ALA A 2 21.57 -11.31 19.27
CA ALA A 2 21.55 -9.89 18.86
C ALA A 2 22.17 -9.62 17.46
N ALA A 3 23.31 -10.22 17.13
CA ALA A 3 23.96 -10.05 15.82
C ALA A 3 23.13 -10.60 14.65
N SER A 4 22.40 -11.70 14.85
CA SER A 4 21.49 -12.28 13.86
C SER A 4 20.26 -11.37 13.63
N THR A 5 19.74 -10.78 14.69
CA THR A 5 18.59 -9.86 14.60
C THR A 5 18.96 -8.57 13.87
N LEU A 6 20.13 -7.99 14.18
CA LEU A 6 20.65 -6.80 13.48
C LEU A 6 20.87 -7.05 11.99
N ASN A 7 21.45 -8.20 11.63
CA ASN A 7 21.64 -8.59 10.23
C ASN A 7 20.31 -8.74 9.48
N ASN A 8 19.31 -9.35 10.11
CA ASN A 8 17.98 -9.50 9.53
C ASN A 8 17.26 -8.16 9.34
N LEU A 9 17.39 -7.27 10.31
CA LEU A 9 16.89 -5.89 10.20
C LEU A 9 17.57 -5.14 9.05
N PHE A 10 18.90 -5.24 8.95
CA PHE A 10 19.67 -4.64 7.86
C PHE A 10 19.16 -5.11 6.49
N TRP A 11 19.01 -6.42 6.27
CA TRP A 11 18.51 -6.96 5.01
C TRP A 11 17.08 -6.53 4.69
N LYS A 12 16.21 -6.44 5.69
CA LYS A 12 14.83 -5.93 5.52
C LYS A 12 14.80 -4.45 5.15
N PHE A 13 15.66 -3.63 5.76
CA PHE A 13 15.82 -2.22 5.40
C PHE A 13 16.42 -2.04 4.01
N ALA A 14 17.48 -2.77 3.71
CA ALA A 14 18.13 -2.74 2.40
C ALA A 14 17.16 -3.13 1.28
N GLU A 15 16.35 -4.19 1.47
CA GLU A 15 15.31 -4.60 0.54
C GLU A 15 14.31 -3.46 0.29
N ARG A 16 13.75 -2.93 1.35
CA ARG A 16 12.72 -1.89 1.25
C ARG A 16 13.23 -0.64 0.54
N ILE A 17 14.40 -0.12 0.94
CA ILE A 17 14.95 1.12 0.38
C ILE A 17 15.37 0.90 -1.07
N SER A 18 16.07 -0.19 -1.37
CA SER A 18 16.54 -0.46 -2.73
C SER A 18 15.38 -0.69 -3.69
N ALA A 19 14.39 -1.50 -3.32
CA ALA A 19 13.20 -1.72 -4.14
C ALA A 19 12.41 -0.42 -4.35
N GLN A 20 12.29 0.41 -3.33
CA GLN A 20 11.60 1.70 -3.41
C GLN A 20 12.31 2.68 -4.33
N LEU A 21 13.65 2.77 -4.25
CA LEU A 21 14.45 3.64 -5.13
C LEU A 21 14.36 3.18 -6.58
N ILE A 22 14.54 1.89 -6.86
CA ILE A 22 14.44 1.35 -8.21
C ILE A 22 13.02 1.58 -8.76
N SER A 23 11.97 1.28 -7.99
CA SER A 23 10.59 1.53 -8.39
C SER A 23 10.31 3.00 -8.67
N LEU A 24 10.89 3.92 -7.89
CA LEU A 24 10.76 5.35 -8.11
C LEU A 24 11.40 5.77 -9.44
N ILE A 25 12.65 5.34 -9.69
CA ILE A 25 13.35 5.63 -10.95
C ILE A 25 12.56 5.12 -12.15
N VAL A 26 12.12 3.86 -12.10
CA VAL A 26 11.32 3.24 -13.17
C VAL A 26 9.99 3.96 -13.36
N SER A 27 9.34 4.32 -12.27
CA SER A 27 8.09 5.08 -12.28
C SER A 27 8.24 6.45 -12.94
N ILE A 28 9.39 7.13 -12.73
CA ILE A 28 9.74 8.40 -13.39
C ILE A 28 9.98 8.17 -14.89
N VAL A 29 10.77 7.16 -15.25
CA VAL A 29 11.06 6.84 -16.67
C VAL A 29 9.77 6.54 -17.42
N LEU A 30 8.90 5.70 -16.86
CA LEU A 30 7.62 5.37 -17.47
C LEU A 30 6.69 6.59 -17.55
N ALA A 31 6.69 7.48 -16.54
CA ALA A 31 5.89 8.69 -16.57
C ALA A 31 6.34 9.68 -17.66
N ARG A 32 7.60 9.65 -18.06
CA ARG A 32 8.12 10.45 -19.19
C ARG A 32 7.72 9.87 -20.54
N LEU A 33 7.64 8.56 -20.65
CA LEU A 33 7.32 7.85 -21.91
C LEU A 33 5.81 7.78 -22.16
N LEU A 34 5.03 7.56 -21.13
CA LEU A 34 3.59 7.28 -21.20
C LEU A 34 2.75 8.52 -20.87
N GLU A 35 1.50 8.52 -21.33
CA GLU A 35 0.53 9.55 -21.03
C GLU A 35 -0.14 9.37 -19.64
N PRO A 36 -0.51 10.45 -18.95
CA PRO A 36 -1.22 10.36 -17.67
C PRO A 36 -2.48 9.50 -17.69
N SER A 37 -3.24 9.54 -18.80
CA SER A 37 -4.44 8.73 -18.98
C SER A 37 -4.19 7.22 -18.90
N GLN A 38 -3.02 6.76 -19.36
CA GLN A 38 -2.63 5.34 -19.31
C GLN A 38 -2.34 4.88 -17.88
N PHE A 39 -1.72 5.75 -17.07
CA PHE A 39 -1.55 5.50 -15.63
C PHE A 39 -2.89 5.48 -14.91
N GLY A 40 -3.80 6.37 -15.26
CA GLY A 40 -5.13 6.42 -14.70
C GLY A 40 -5.97 5.18 -15.01
N LEU A 41 -5.88 4.64 -16.24
CA LEU A 41 -6.52 3.38 -16.60
C LEU A 41 -6.02 2.23 -15.72
N ILE A 42 -4.70 2.15 -15.49
CA ILE A 42 -4.15 1.14 -14.58
C ILE A 42 -4.62 1.40 -13.14
N ALA A 43 -4.65 2.64 -12.68
CA ALA A 43 -5.12 2.97 -11.34
C ALA A 43 -6.59 2.55 -11.12
N MET A 44 -7.47 2.74 -12.10
CA MET A 44 -8.86 2.25 -12.06
C MET A 44 -8.94 0.73 -11.91
N VAL A 45 -8.10 -0.01 -12.62
CA VAL A 45 -8.04 -1.48 -12.55
C VAL A 45 -7.47 -1.93 -11.21
N LEU A 46 -6.44 -1.24 -10.71
CA LEU A 46 -5.75 -1.60 -9.46
C LEU A 46 -6.65 -1.53 -8.24
N VAL A 47 -7.70 -0.72 -8.23
CA VAL A 47 -8.71 -0.71 -7.17
C VAL A 47 -9.30 -2.11 -6.96
N PHE A 48 -9.73 -2.77 -8.03
CA PHE A 48 -10.33 -4.10 -7.96
C PHE A 48 -9.30 -5.18 -7.66
N ILE A 49 -8.09 -5.05 -8.21
CA ILE A 49 -6.98 -5.96 -7.90
C ILE A 49 -6.57 -5.84 -6.43
N ALA A 50 -6.50 -4.64 -5.86
CA ALA A 50 -6.18 -4.43 -4.44
C ALA A 50 -7.21 -5.09 -3.50
N LEU A 51 -8.49 -4.99 -3.83
CA LEU A 51 -9.55 -5.68 -3.08
C LEU A 51 -9.39 -7.20 -3.16
N ALA A 52 -9.14 -7.74 -4.35
CA ALA A 52 -8.93 -9.18 -4.55
C ALA A 52 -7.64 -9.67 -3.87
N ASP A 53 -6.53 -8.93 -3.99
CA ASP A 53 -5.28 -9.23 -3.30
C ASP A 53 -5.47 -9.24 -1.76
N THR A 54 -6.23 -8.29 -1.21
CA THR A 54 -6.54 -8.27 0.23
C THR A 54 -7.30 -9.50 0.67
N LEU A 55 -8.24 -9.99 -0.14
CA LEU A 55 -8.98 -11.21 0.13
C LEU A 55 -8.09 -12.46 0.13
N VAL A 56 -7.12 -12.52 -0.77
CA VAL A 56 -6.21 -13.68 -0.90
C VAL A 56 -5.06 -13.63 0.09
N VAL A 57 -4.39 -12.46 0.23
CA VAL A 57 -3.16 -12.33 1.01
C VAL A 57 -3.43 -12.07 2.48
N GLY A 58 -4.46 -11.27 2.79
CA GLY A 58 -4.66 -10.65 4.10
C GLY A 58 -5.20 -11.59 5.19
N SER A 59 -5.62 -12.84 4.87
CA SER A 59 -6.35 -13.65 5.85
C SER A 59 -5.51 -14.75 6.51
N PHE A 60 -4.87 -15.57 5.71
CA PHE A 60 -4.22 -16.78 6.22
C PHE A 60 -2.71 -16.65 6.38
N SER A 61 -2.06 -15.71 5.69
CA SER A 61 -0.62 -15.47 5.84
C SER A 61 -0.25 -15.06 7.25
N ASP A 62 -1.01 -14.14 7.85
CA ASP A 62 -0.78 -13.70 9.23
C ASP A 62 -1.12 -14.80 10.24
N ALA A 63 -2.13 -15.63 9.95
CA ALA A 63 -2.48 -16.78 10.78
C ALA A 63 -1.36 -17.83 10.80
N LEU A 64 -0.70 -18.08 9.64
CA LEU A 64 0.46 -18.97 9.56
C LEU A 64 1.66 -18.45 10.35
N ILE A 65 1.88 -17.13 10.35
CA ILE A 65 2.96 -16.51 11.13
C ILE A 65 2.68 -16.62 12.63
N GLN A 66 1.43 -16.42 13.04
CA GLN A 66 1.01 -16.43 14.45
C GLN A 66 0.99 -17.83 15.07
N LYS A 67 0.60 -18.86 14.31
CA LYS A 67 0.50 -20.23 14.81
C LYS A 67 1.86 -20.74 15.25
N LYS A 68 2.06 -21.04 16.56
CA LYS A 68 3.37 -21.45 17.13
C LYS A 68 3.92 -22.71 16.46
N ASP A 69 3.09 -23.73 16.25
CA ASP A 69 3.46 -25.07 15.76
C ASP A 69 3.01 -25.28 14.30
N ALA A 70 3.16 -24.23 13.44
CA ALA A 70 2.83 -24.38 12.03
C ALA A 70 3.87 -25.25 11.32
N ASP A 71 3.39 -26.33 10.70
CA ASP A 71 4.16 -27.33 9.97
C ASP A 71 3.98 -27.19 8.45
N GLU A 72 4.70 -28.02 7.67
CA GLU A 72 4.60 -28.01 6.20
C GLU A 72 3.19 -28.30 5.70
N LEU A 73 2.38 -29.07 6.45
CA LEU A 73 1.00 -29.39 6.08
C LEU A 73 0.10 -28.16 6.24
N ASP A 74 0.34 -27.31 7.26
CA ASP A 74 -0.38 -26.05 7.44
C ASP A 74 -0.12 -25.11 6.25
N PHE A 75 1.16 -24.93 5.86
CA PHE A 75 1.53 -24.12 4.70
C PHE A 75 0.94 -24.65 3.39
N SER A 76 0.98 -25.98 3.18
CA SER A 76 0.41 -26.63 2.01
C SER A 76 -1.12 -26.50 1.96
N SER A 77 -1.79 -26.64 3.11
CA SER A 77 -3.25 -26.48 3.20
C SER A 77 -3.70 -25.05 2.89
N VAL A 78 -2.98 -24.04 3.43
CA VAL A 78 -3.25 -22.63 3.13
C VAL A 78 -2.97 -22.32 1.67
N LEU A 79 -1.91 -22.89 1.09
CA LEU A 79 -1.62 -22.73 -0.33
C LEU A 79 -2.74 -23.27 -1.21
N CYS A 80 -3.21 -24.51 -0.95
CA CYS A 80 -4.33 -25.10 -1.68
C CYS A 80 -5.57 -24.21 -1.59
N PHE A 81 -5.89 -23.75 -0.39
CA PHE A 81 -7.03 -22.85 -0.17
C PHE A 81 -6.87 -21.55 -0.97
N ASN A 82 -5.70 -20.88 -0.84
CA ASN A 82 -5.44 -19.62 -1.52
C ASN A 82 -5.51 -19.76 -3.05
N ILE A 83 -4.97 -20.86 -3.61
CA ILE A 83 -5.06 -21.12 -5.06
C ILE A 83 -6.54 -21.33 -5.47
N GLY A 84 -7.29 -22.18 -4.79
CA GLY A 84 -8.70 -22.41 -5.10
C GLY A 84 -9.53 -21.14 -4.99
N PHE A 85 -9.30 -20.36 -3.92
CA PHE A 85 -9.99 -19.11 -3.68
C PHE A 85 -9.61 -18.02 -4.70
N SER A 86 -8.33 -17.93 -5.07
CA SER A 86 -7.86 -16.97 -6.10
C SER A 86 -8.40 -17.30 -7.48
N ILE A 87 -8.55 -18.58 -7.84
CA ILE A 87 -9.19 -19.02 -9.09
C ILE A 87 -10.65 -18.56 -9.10
N CYS A 88 -11.38 -18.77 -8.00
CA CYS A 88 -12.75 -18.33 -7.88
C CYS A 88 -12.88 -16.81 -8.03
N LEU A 89 -12.05 -16.05 -7.33
CA LEU A 89 -12.01 -14.58 -7.44
C LEU A 89 -11.63 -14.11 -8.84
N TYR A 90 -10.67 -14.77 -9.49
CA TYR A 90 -10.30 -14.43 -10.86
C TYR A 90 -11.45 -14.68 -11.84
N ILE A 91 -12.16 -15.78 -11.71
CA ILE A 91 -13.35 -16.09 -12.53
C ILE A 91 -14.43 -15.02 -12.33
N ILE A 92 -14.71 -14.65 -11.07
CA ILE A 92 -15.66 -13.56 -10.76
C ILE A 92 -15.20 -12.25 -11.43
N LEU A 93 -13.91 -11.88 -11.27
CA LEU A 93 -13.35 -10.67 -11.86
C LEU A 93 -13.40 -10.70 -13.40
N PHE A 94 -13.10 -11.84 -14.00
CA PHE A 94 -13.09 -12.03 -15.46
C PHE A 94 -14.47 -11.79 -16.08
N PHE A 95 -15.53 -12.33 -15.45
CA PHE A 95 -16.90 -12.15 -15.91
C PHE A 95 -17.48 -10.79 -15.51
N SER A 96 -17.06 -10.22 -14.40
CA SER A 96 -17.48 -8.87 -14.00
C SER A 96 -16.75 -7.74 -14.75
N ALA A 97 -15.64 -8.03 -15.46
CA ALA A 97 -14.86 -7.02 -16.16
C ALA A 97 -15.67 -6.13 -17.14
N PRO A 98 -16.60 -6.65 -17.96
CA PRO A 98 -17.42 -5.80 -18.82
C PRO A 98 -18.36 -4.87 -18.00
N PHE A 99 -18.93 -5.36 -16.89
CA PHE A 99 -19.77 -4.54 -16.02
C PHE A 99 -18.98 -3.43 -15.32
N ILE A 100 -17.74 -3.73 -14.94
CA ILE A 100 -16.81 -2.74 -14.37
C ILE A 100 -16.47 -1.67 -15.42
N THR A 101 -16.23 -2.08 -16.66
CA THR A 101 -15.99 -1.13 -17.76
C THR A 101 -17.21 -0.23 -18.00
N SER A 102 -18.40 -0.80 -18.07
CA SER A 102 -19.64 -0.03 -18.21
C SER A 102 -19.90 0.86 -17.00
N PHE A 103 -19.54 0.44 -15.79
CA PHE A 103 -19.59 1.30 -14.61
C PHE A 103 -18.73 2.55 -14.77
N TYR A 104 -17.50 2.48 -15.28
CA TYR A 104 -16.66 3.66 -15.52
C TYR A 104 -17.09 4.45 -16.75
N GLY A 105 -17.60 3.79 -17.77
CA GLY A 105 -18.07 4.36 -19.04
C GLY A 105 -17.55 3.57 -20.23
N ASP A 106 -18.40 3.31 -21.19
CA ASP A 106 -18.13 2.43 -22.37
C ASP A 106 -16.98 2.96 -23.27
N GLN A 107 -16.66 4.25 -23.13
CA GLN A 107 -15.50 4.87 -23.78
C GLN A 107 -14.15 4.26 -23.37
N TYR A 108 -14.08 3.60 -22.22
CA TYR A 108 -12.86 2.97 -21.70
C TYR A 108 -12.79 1.48 -22.05
N SER A 109 -13.03 1.10 -23.28
CA SER A 109 -13.06 -0.29 -23.75
C SER A 109 -11.81 -1.11 -23.41
N LEU A 110 -10.64 -0.46 -23.29
CA LEU A 110 -9.38 -1.06 -22.86
C LEU A 110 -9.39 -1.56 -21.41
N LEU A 111 -10.31 -1.08 -20.54
CA LEU A 111 -10.39 -1.55 -19.14
C LEU A 111 -10.68 -3.04 -19.06
N THR A 112 -11.61 -3.56 -19.90
CA THR A 112 -11.97 -4.99 -19.88
C THR A 112 -10.77 -5.91 -20.14
N PRO A 113 -10.01 -5.78 -21.24
CA PRO A 113 -8.86 -6.66 -21.47
C PRO A 113 -7.74 -6.44 -20.47
N VAL A 114 -7.50 -5.18 -20.04
CA VAL A 114 -6.47 -4.86 -19.04
C VAL A 114 -6.83 -5.50 -17.70
N LEU A 115 -8.08 -5.41 -17.26
CA LEU A 115 -8.56 -6.02 -16.00
C LEU A 115 -8.43 -7.55 -16.03
N ARG A 116 -8.78 -8.19 -17.16
CA ARG A 116 -8.67 -9.64 -17.32
C ARG A 116 -7.22 -10.11 -17.28
N VAL A 117 -6.33 -9.43 -17.98
CA VAL A 117 -4.91 -9.80 -18.01
C VAL A 117 -4.23 -9.50 -16.70
N LEU A 118 -4.43 -8.30 -16.12
CA LEU A 118 -3.82 -7.94 -14.85
C LEU A 118 -4.41 -8.76 -13.69
N GLY A 119 -5.66 -9.23 -13.80
CA GLY A 119 -6.30 -10.14 -12.86
C GLY A 119 -5.55 -11.47 -12.65
N LEU A 120 -4.75 -11.92 -13.62
CA LEU A 120 -3.87 -13.08 -13.46
C LEU A 120 -2.88 -12.92 -12.30
N ARG A 121 -2.57 -11.68 -11.94
CA ARG A 121 -1.75 -11.37 -10.76
C ARG A 121 -2.32 -11.98 -9.48
N ILE A 122 -3.65 -12.05 -9.34
CA ILE A 122 -4.32 -12.60 -8.15
C ILE A 122 -3.94 -14.07 -7.95
N LEU A 123 -3.82 -14.86 -9.03
CA LEU A 123 -3.41 -16.25 -8.97
C LEU A 123 -1.96 -16.40 -8.49
N ILE A 124 -1.10 -15.51 -8.96
CA ILE A 124 0.31 -15.51 -8.60
C ILE A 124 0.50 -15.02 -7.16
N SER A 125 -0.29 -14.00 -6.75
CA SER A 125 -0.30 -13.46 -5.39
C SER A 125 -0.68 -14.52 -4.35
N ALA A 126 -1.53 -15.48 -4.69
CA ALA A 126 -1.90 -16.59 -3.81
C ALA A 126 -0.70 -17.45 -3.39
N ILE A 127 0.21 -17.72 -4.33
CA ILE A 127 1.45 -18.46 -4.06
C ILE A 127 2.42 -17.57 -3.27
N ASN A 128 2.58 -16.32 -3.71
CA ASN A 128 3.50 -15.37 -3.11
C ASN A 128 3.15 -15.07 -1.65
N ALA A 129 1.87 -15.02 -1.29
CA ALA A 129 1.39 -14.81 0.07
C ALA A 129 1.94 -15.87 1.05
N VAL A 130 1.88 -17.14 0.66
CA VAL A 130 2.37 -18.26 1.49
C VAL A 130 3.90 -18.25 1.58
N GLN A 131 4.58 -17.92 0.46
CA GLN A 131 6.04 -17.77 0.45
C GLN A 131 6.50 -16.64 1.38
N ASN A 132 5.79 -15.51 1.37
CA ASN A 132 6.08 -14.37 2.25
C ASN A 132 5.88 -14.72 3.73
N ALA A 133 4.82 -15.45 4.07
CA ALA A 133 4.60 -15.94 5.43
C ALA A 133 5.73 -16.87 5.90
N TYR A 134 6.20 -17.75 5.02
CA TYR A 134 7.32 -18.64 5.30
C TYR A 134 8.64 -17.88 5.51
N VAL A 135 8.93 -16.90 4.64
CA VAL A 135 10.11 -16.02 4.78
C VAL A 135 10.07 -15.23 6.09
N ALA A 136 8.92 -14.66 6.43
CA ALA A 136 8.75 -13.89 7.65
C ALA A 136 8.93 -14.74 8.91
N ARG A 137 8.39 -15.97 8.90
CA ARG A 137 8.50 -16.90 10.03
C ARG A 137 9.93 -17.37 10.27
N LEU A 138 10.70 -17.63 9.21
CA LEU A 138 12.08 -18.10 9.30
C LEU A 138 13.13 -16.99 9.35
N PHE A 139 12.69 -15.73 9.27
CA PHE A 139 13.58 -14.55 9.25
C PHE A 139 14.65 -14.58 8.14
N ILE A 140 14.34 -15.18 6.98
CA ILE A 140 15.29 -15.32 5.84
C ILE A 140 15.22 -14.11 4.88
N PHE A 141 15.29 -12.91 5.43
CA PHE A 141 15.10 -11.64 4.67
C PHE A 141 16.17 -11.40 3.59
N LYS A 142 17.39 -11.95 3.72
CA LYS A 142 18.39 -11.87 2.65
C LYS A 142 17.92 -12.53 1.35
N LYS A 143 17.26 -13.68 1.45
CA LYS A 143 16.70 -14.39 0.30
C LYS A 143 15.54 -13.62 -0.32
N TYR A 144 14.73 -13.01 0.53
CA TYR A 144 13.64 -12.13 0.10
C TYR A 144 14.15 -10.90 -0.65
N PHE A 145 15.21 -10.25 -0.15
CA PHE A 145 15.90 -9.16 -0.82
C PHE A 145 16.30 -9.52 -2.26
N VAL A 146 16.95 -10.66 -2.45
CA VAL A 146 17.37 -11.11 -3.78
C VAL A 146 16.17 -11.27 -4.72
N ALA A 147 15.08 -11.88 -4.24
CA ALA A 147 13.88 -12.08 -5.04
C ALA A 147 13.22 -10.76 -5.44
N THR A 148 13.04 -9.85 -4.46
CA THR A 148 12.40 -8.55 -4.70
C THR A 148 13.22 -7.68 -5.66
N ILE A 149 14.53 -7.61 -5.49
CA ILE A 149 15.39 -6.79 -6.36
C ILE A 149 15.43 -7.37 -7.78
N SER A 150 15.59 -8.70 -7.92
CA SER A 150 15.55 -9.34 -9.23
C SER A 150 14.22 -9.08 -9.95
N ALA A 151 13.10 -9.22 -9.24
CA ALA A 151 11.78 -8.96 -9.78
C ALA A 151 11.62 -7.50 -10.23
N THR A 152 12.06 -6.56 -9.39
CA THR A 152 11.96 -5.13 -9.68
C THR A 152 12.83 -4.75 -10.89
N LEU A 153 14.05 -5.26 -10.98
CA LEU A 153 14.95 -4.98 -12.11
C LEU A 153 14.44 -5.57 -13.43
N VAL A 154 14.05 -6.85 -13.43
CA VAL A 154 13.55 -7.51 -14.65
C VAL A 154 12.26 -6.85 -15.14
N SER A 155 11.33 -6.58 -14.23
CA SER A 155 10.07 -5.90 -14.56
C SER A 155 10.29 -4.47 -15.04
N ALA A 156 11.28 -3.77 -14.47
CA ALA A 156 11.69 -2.44 -14.90
C ALA A 156 12.15 -2.43 -16.37
N VAL A 157 13.06 -3.34 -16.71
CA VAL A 157 13.57 -3.45 -18.09
C VAL A 157 12.44 -3.74 -19.07
N ILE A 158 11.58 -4.72 -18.76
CA ILE A 158 10.47 -5.09 -19.63
C ILE A 158 9.46 -3.94 -19.77
N GLY A 159 9.09 -3.30 -18.67
CA GLY A 159 8.17 -2.17 -18.70
C GLY A 159 8.70 -0.98 -19.50
N VAL A 160 9.98 -0.62 -19.32
CA VAL A 160 10.61 0.48 -20.05
C VAL A 160 10.75 0.14 -21.55
N VAL A 161 11.19 -1.07 -21.90
CA VAL A 161 11.29 -1.50 -23.30
C VAL A 161 9.93 -1.46 -23.98
N MET A 162 8.89 -2.00 -23.35
CA MET A 162 7.54 -1.97 -23.92
C MET A 162 6.98 -0.54 -24.03
N ALA A 163 7.28 0.34 -23.06
CA ALA A 163 6.88 1.74 -23.13
C ALA A 163 7.60 2.46 -24.29
N TYR A 164 8.88 2.18 -24.50
CA TYR A 164 9.65 2.73 -25.63
C TYR A 164 9.15 2.22 -26.98
N MET A 165 8.64 0.98 -27.03
CA MET A 165 8.01 0.38 -28.22
C MET A 165 6.54 0.83 -28.40
N GLU A 166 6.08 1.84 -27.66
CA GLU A 166 4.75 2.45 -27.75
C GLU A 166 3.57 1.50 -27.45
N TYR A 167 3.78 0.44 -26.67
CA TYR A 167 2.69 -0.45 -26.23
C TYR A 167 1.72 0.20 -25.22
N GLY A 168 1.94 1.45 -24.82
CA GLY A 168 1.02 2.21 -23.98
C GLY A 168 0.74 1.55 -22.63
N VAL A 169 -0.54 1.39 -22.30
CA VAL A 169 -0.98 0.80 -21.02
C VAL A 169 -0.44 -0.62 -20.80
N TRP A 170 -0.19 -1.37 -21.85
CA TRP A 170 0.34 -2.74 -21.77
C TRP A 170 1.74 -2.81 -21.18
N ALA A 171 2.54 -1.75 -21.31
CA ALA A 171 3.84 -1.66 -20.65
C ALA A 171 3.71 -1.71 -19.12
N LEU A 172 2.71 -1.01 -18.56
CA LEU A 172 2.42 -1.01 -17.13
C LEU A 172 1.84 -2.37 -16.66
N VAL A 173 0.98 -2.98 -17.46
CA VAL A 173 0.44 -4.33 -17.22
C VAL A 173 1.57 -5.35 -17.16
N ALA A 174 2.42 -5.37 -18.19
CA ALA A 174 3.55 -6.28 -18.26
C ALA A 174 4.53 -6.09 -17.10
N GLN A 175 4.86 -4.83 -16.76
CA GLN A 175 5.71 -4.52 -15.61
C GLN A 175 5.17 -5.15 -14.32
N GLN A 176 3.89 -5.00 -14.03
CA GLN A 176 3.29 -5.53 -12.80
C GLN A 176 3.22 -7.06 -12.78
N LEU A 177 2.81 -7.68 -13.89
CA LEU A 177 2.73 -9.14 -13.99
C LEU A 177 4.12 -9.78 -13.92
N VAL A 178 5.08 -9.26 -14.67
CA VAL A 178 6.46 -9.77 -14.67
C VAL A 178 7.07 -9.63 -13.29
N SER A 179 6.86 -8.50 -12.59
CA SER A 179 7.33 -8.32 -11.21
C SER A 179 6.78 -9.42 -10.29
N CYS A 180 5.50 -9.72 -10.38
CA CYS A 180 4.87 -10.75 -9.55
C CYS A 180 5.38 -12.16 -9.91
N VAL A 181 5.48 -12.50 -11.20
CA VAL A 181 5.98 -13.79 -11.68
C VAL A 181 7.44 -14.01 -11.26
N VAL A 182 8.31 -13.03 -11.55
CA VAL A 182 9.75 -13.15 -11.24
C VAL A 182 9.98 -13.22 -9.74
N ASN A 183 9.26 -12.46 -8.93
CA ASN A 183 9.34 -12.54 -7.47
C ASN A 183 8.98 -13.94 -6.97
N THR A 184 7.82 -14.46 -7.37
CA THR A 184 7.35 -15.79 -6.96
C THR A 184 8.30 -16.90 -7.42
N PHE A 185 8.77 -16.82 -8.69
CA PHE A 185 9.70 -17.79 -9.24
C PHE A 185 11.07 -17.77 -8.51
N THR A 186 11.63 -16.57 -8.30
CA THR A 186 12.93 -16.41 -7.64
C THR A 186 12.84 -16.86 -6.17
N LEU A 187 11.75 -16.50 -5.47
CA LEU A 187 11.51 -17.00 -4.10
C LEU A 187 11.47 -18.53 -4.06
N ASN A 188 10.75 -19.15 -4.99
CA ASN A 188 10.66 -20.61 -5.04
C ASN A 188 12.05 -21.27 -5.23
N ARG A 189 12.87 -20.70 -6.10
CA ARG A 189 14.24 -21.22 -6.37
C ARG A 189 15.20 -20.99 -5.19
N VAL A 190 15.17 -19.81 -4.58
CA VAL A 190 16.14 -19.40 -3.54
C VAL A 190 15.77 -19.97 -2.17
N VAL A 191 14.48 -20.07 -1.87
CA VAL A 191 13.99 -20.59 -0.58
C VAL A 191 13.90 -22.11 -0.60
N ARG A 192 13.85 -22.74 -1.78
CA ARG A 192 13.62 -24.20 -1.98
C ARG A 192 12.36 -24.66 -1.23
N PHE A 193 11.29 -23.91 -1.42
CA PHE A 193 10.02 -24.20 -0.81
C PHE A 193 9.41 -25.43 -1.49
N ASN A 194 9.40 -26.57 -0.82
CA ASN A 194 8.76 -27.79 -1.31
C ASN A 194 7.24 -27.66 -1.10
N LEU A 195 6.57 -27.14 -2.12
CA LEU A 195 5.14 -27.05 -2.18
C LEU A 195 4.54 -28.43 -2.42
N SER A 196 4.12 -29.11 -1.36
CA SER A 196 3.22 -30.24 -1.52
C SER A 196 1.79 -29.73 -1.59
N LEU A 197 1.02 -30.12 -2.61
CA LEU A 197 -0.40 -29.80 -2.71
C LEU A 197 -1.27 -30.71 -1.83
N LYS A 198 -0.80 -30.96 -0.61
CA LYS A 198 -1.57 -31.74 0.37
C LYS A 198 -2.50 -30.77 1.10
N CYS A 199 -3.81 -30.97 0.96
CA CYS A 199 -4.80 -30.13 1.61
C CYS A 199 -5.44 -30.89 2.79
N SER A 200 -5.43 -30.28 3.98
CA SER A 200 -6.13 -30.76 5.16
C SER A 200 -7.16 -29.73 5.61
N TYR A 201 -8.44 -30.10 5.53
CA TYR A 201 -9.53 -29.23 5.98
C TYR A 201 -9.47 -28.94 7.49
N ASP A 202 -9.07 -29.94 8.29
CA ASP A 202 -8.97 -29.77 9.75
C ASP A 202 -7.94 -28.71 10.14
N ARG A 203 -6.83 -28.64 9.41
CA ARG A 203 -5.78 -27.60 9.61
C ARG A 203 -6.32 -26.21 9.24
N LEU A 204 -7.06 -26.10 8.15
CA LEU A 204 -7.68 -24.83 7.74
C LEU A 204 -8.73 -24.35 8.75
N LYS A 205 -9.56 -25.26 9.28
CA LYS A 205 -10.59 -24.94 10.27
C LYS A 205 -10.02 -24.27 11.53
N VAL A 206 -8.81 -24.60 11.94
CA VAL A 206 -8.12 -23.97 13.08
C VAL A 206 -7.69 -22.52 12.75
N LEU A 207 -7.34 -22.23 11.49
CA LEU A 207 -6.86 -20.93 11.06
C LEU A 207 -8.00 -19.94 10.71
N ILE A 208 -9.16 -20.44 10.32
CA ILE A 208 -10.32 -19.64 9.89
C ILE A 208 -10.76 -18.57 10.91
N PRO A 209 -10.92 -18.87 12.22
CA PRO A 209 -11.43 -17.89 13.18
C PRO A 209 -10.51 -16.67 13.35
N TYR A 210 -9.21 -16.86 13.27
CA TYR A 210 -8.24 -15.77 13.31
C TYR A 210 -8.16 -15.06 11.95
N GLY A 211 -8.00 -15.83 10.87
CA GLY A 211 -7.86 -15.30 9.52
C GLY A 211 -9.08 -14.48 9.08
N SER A 212 -10.32 -14.89 9.42
CA SER A 212 -11.53 -14.15 9.06
C SER A 212 -11.62 -12.78 9.75
N LYS A 213 -11.15 -12.65 11.00
CA LYS A 213 -11.12 -11.37 11.72
C LYS A 213 -10.11 -10.42 11.10
N VAL A 214 -8.92 -10.92 10.80
CA VAL A 214 -7.86 -10.15 10.12
C VAL A 214 -8.33 -9.73 8.73
N LEU A 215 -8.94 -10.64 7.97
CA LEU A 215 -9.51 -10.36 6.66
C LEU A 215 -10.55 -9.24 6.71
N GLY A 216 -11.52 -9.32 7.62
CA GLY A 216 -12.56 -8.31 7.76
C GLY A 216 -11.99 -6.92 8.01
N THR A 217 -10.98 -6.83 8.89
CA THR A 217 -10.31 -5.56 9.19
C THR A 217 -9.52 -5.04 7.97
N SER A 218 -8.74 -5.90 7.32
CA SER A 218 -7.93 -5.53 6.16
C SER A 218 -8.79 -5.12 4.97
N LEU A 219 -9.86 -5.85 4.71
CA LEU A 219 -10.81 -5.53 3.64
C LEU A 219 -11.48 -4.17 3.87
N LEU A 220 -11.93 -3.93 5.10
CA LEU A 220 -12.53 -2.64 5.46
C LEU A 220 -11.55 -1.48 5.23
N VAL A 221 -10.32 -1.62 5.68
CA VAL A 221 -9.26 -0.62 5.45
C VAL A 221 -9.00 -0.41 3.96
N THR A 222 -8.90 -1.49 3.18
CA THR A 222 -8.64 -1.42 1.73
C THR A 222 -9.80 -0.73 1.00
N VAL A 223 -11.05 -1.08 1.31
CA VAL A 223 -12.23 -0.42 0.73
C VAL A 223 -12.18 1.09 0.98
N PHE A 224 -11.90 1.52 2.20
CA PHE A 224 -11.80 2.95 2.51
C PHE A 224 -10.64 3.65 1.81
N MET A 225 -9.51 2.97 1.62
CA MET A 225 -8.36 3.52 0.89
C MET A 225 -8.67 3.70 -0.59
N GLU A 226 -9.30 2.70 -1.20
CA GLU A 226 -9.58 2.67 -2.64
C GLU A 226 -10.84 3.45 -3.05
N LEU A 227 -11.71 3.78 -2.09
CA LEU A 227 -12.98 4.48 -2.37
C LEU A 227 -12.77 5.81 -3.12
N ARG A 228 -11.73 6.57 -2.76
CA ARG A 228 -11.42 7.83 -3.44
C ARG A 228 -10.98 7.61 -4.88
N SER A 229 -10.11 6.63 -5.10
CA SER A 229 -9.63 6.26 -6.45
C SER A 229 -10.80 5.80 -7.32
N LEU A 230 -11.74 5.03 -6.74
CA LEU A 230 -12.95 4.59 -7.42
C LEU A 230 -13.85 5.77 -7.80
N ILE A 231 -14.08 6.70 -6.88
CA ILE A 231 -14.92 7.89 -7.10
C ILE A 231 -14.28 8.82 -8.15
N ILE A 232 -12.99 9.11 -8.02
CA ILE A 232 -12.28 9.98 -8.96
C ILE A 232 -12.28 9.35 -10.36
N GLY A 233 -12.00 8.05 -10.47
CA GLY A 233 -12.03 7.32 -11.74
C GLY A 233 -13.42 7.30 -12.39
N LYS A 234 -14.51 7.24 -11.58
CA LYS A 234 -15.89 7.22 -12.08
C LYS A 234 -16.40 8.59 -12.51
N LEU A 235 -16.17 9.63 -11.69
CA LEU A 235 -16.79 10.96 -11.88
C LEU A 235 -15.96 11.90 -12.76
N TYR A 236 -14.65 11.64 -12.84
CA TYR A 236 -13.73 12.49 -13.59
C TYR A 236 -13.07 11.71 -14.73
N SER A 237 -11.78 11.89 -14.96
CA SER A 237 -11.04 11.21 -16.02
C SER A 237 -9.95 10.31 -15.49
N PRO A 238 -9.48 9.31 -16.28
CA PRO A 238 -8.29 8.55 -15.91
C PRO A 238 -7.06 9.44 -15.65
N ALA A 239 -6.88 10.50 -16.43
CA ALA A 239 -5.77 11.43 -16.23
C ALA A 239 -5.88 12.14 -14.87
N SER A 240 -7.09 12.57 -14.47
CA SER A 240 -7.32 13.19 -13.16
C SER A 240 -6.97 12.25 -12.01
N LEU A 241 -7.30 10.95 -12.13
CA LEU A 241 -6.91 9.95 -11.15
C LEU A 241 -5.39 9.78 -11.11
N ALA A 242 -4.73 9.77 -12.28
CA ALA A 242 -3.28 9.70 -12.35
C ALA A 242 -2.59 10.91 -11.69
N TYR A 243 -3.12 12.12 -11.92
CA TYR A 243 -2.61 13.35 -11.27
C TYR A 243 -2.78 13.30 -9.75
N PHE A 244 -3.92 12.82 -9.27
CA PHE A 244 -4.18 12.63 -7.84
C PHE A 244 -3.19 11.65 -7.21
N ASP A 245 -2.98 10.49 -7.82
CA ASP A 245 -2.06 9.47 -7.32
C ASP A 245 -0.60 9.94 -7.37
N ARG A 246 -0.19 10.63 -8.43
CA ARG A 246 1.16 11.21 -8.54
C ARG A 246 1.40 12.34 -7.55
N GLY A 247 0.43 13.24 -7.38
CA GLY A 247 0.51 14.30 -6.39
C GLY A 247 0.72 13.76 -4.97
N ARG A 248 0.07 12.62 -4.64
CA ARG A 248 0.22 11.93 -3.36
C ARG A 248 1.52 11.17 -3.22
N GLN A 249 2.04 10.60 -4.31
CA GLN A 249 3.14 9.63 -4.29
C GLN A 249 4.43 10.21 -3.70
N PHE A 250 4.88 11.39 -4.17
CA PHE A 250 6.16 11.98 -3.74
C PHE A 250 6.18 12.38 -2.28
N PRO A 251 5.20 13.15 -1.75
CA PRO A 251 5.14 13.44 -0.33
C PRO A 251 5.06 12.17 0.53
N ASN A 252 4.25 11.19 0.11
CA ASN A 252 4.10 9.92 0.84
C ASN A 252 5.40 9.12 0.93
N LEU A 253 6.24 9.12 -0.10
CA LEU A 253 7.54 8.44 -0.09
C LEU A 253 8.45 8.97 1.03
N LEU A 254 8.50 10.28 1.22
CA LEU A 254 9.29 10.91 2.27
C LEU A 254 8.73 10.58 3.66
N VAL A 255 7.41 10.73 3.82
CA VAL A 255 6.71 10.55 5.09
C VAL A 255 6.71 9.09 5.57
N ALA A 256 6.47 8.14 4.67
CA ALA A 256 6.36 6.73 5.03
C ALA A 256 7.65 6.17 5.67
N ASN A 257 8.81 6.59 5.17
CA ASN A 257 10.11 6.16 5.71
C ASN A 257 10.38 6.78 7.09
N ILE A 258 10.10 8.08 7.25
CA ILE A 258 10.28 8.79 8.52
C ILE A 258 9.32 8.23 9.58
N ASN A 259 8.04 8.06 9.26
CA ASN A 259 7.05 7.54 10.20
C ASN A 259 7.33 6.10 10.63
N THR A 260 7.79 5.24 9.72
CA THR A 260 8.17 3.86 10.08
C THR A 260 9.33 3.85 11.06
N SER A 261 10.35 4.69 10.83
CA SER A 261 11.52 4.79 11.71
C SER A 261 11.13 5.32 13.09
N ILE A 262 10.30 6.35 13.13
CA ILE A 262 9.79 6.94 14.37
C ILE A 262 8.95 5.92 15.15
N GLY A 263 8.00 5.25 14.50
CA GLY A 263 7.14 4.26 15.12
C GLY A 263 7.91 3.08 15.72
N ALA A 264 8.95 2.62 15.05
CA ALA A 264 9.79 1.52 15.52
C ALA A 264 10.55 1.84 16.82
N VAL A 265 10.88 3.11 17.07
CA VAL A 265 11.59 3.55 18.28
C VAL A 265 10.62 4.01 19.36
N LEU A 266 9.58 4.75 18.98
CA LEU A 266 8.65 5.36 19.93
C LEU A 266 7.78 4.35 20.68
N PHE A 267 7.22 3.39 19.96
CA PHE A 267 6.31 2.43 20.58
C PHE A 267 6.95 1.62 21.71
N PRO A 268 8.13 0.98 21.54
CA PRO A 268 8.79 0.28 22.63
C PRO A 268 9.17 1.22 23.80
N LYS A 269 9.66 2.43 23.49
CA LYS A 269 10.03 3.41 24.49
C LYS A 269 8.83 3.86 25.33
N MET A 270 7.70 4.19 24.69
CA MET A 270 6.49 4.60 25.38
C MET A 270 5.87 3.43 26.16
N SER A 271 5.91 2.20 25.61
CA SER A 271 5.43 1.01 26.33
C SER A 271 6.23 0.71 27.59
N SER A 272 7.55 0.96 27.58
CA SER A 272 8.36 0.84 28.81
C SER A 272 8.08 1.93 29.85
N GLN A 273 7.35 2.97 29.49
CA GLN A 273 6.98 4.12 30.33
C GLN A 273 5.46 4.15 30.62
N GLN A 274 4.71 3.10 30.29
CA GLN A 274 3.23 3.10 30.32
C GLN A 274 2.63 3.40 31.70
N ASP A 275 3.38 3.15 32.78
CA ASP A 275 2.94 3.38 34.17
C ASP A 275 3.07 4.86 34.59
N ASP A 276 3.83 5.67 33.83
CA ASP A 276 4.01 7.10 34.04
C ASP A 276 3.46 7.87 32.83
N ILE A 277 2.20 8.28 32.95
CA ILE A 277 1.48 9.00 31.88
C ILE A 277 2.17 10.32 31.55
N GLU A 278 2.75 11.03 32.53
CA GLU A 278 3.41 12.31 32.27
C GLU A 278 4.70 12.11 31.47
N LEU A 279 5.45 11.04 31.72
CA LEU A 279 6.63 10.68 30.96
C LEU A 279 6.26 10.27 29.53
N VAL A 280 5.15 9.54 29.33
CA VAL A 280 4.61 9.23 28.00
C VAL A 280 4.25 10.50 27.24
N LYS A 281 3.57 11.47 27.88
CA LYS A 281 3.24 12.77 27.28
C LYS A 281 4.49 13.56 26.88
N GLN A 282 5.49 13.63 27.75
CA GLN A 282 6.77 14.31 27.45
C GLN A 282 7.47 13.66 26.26
N THR A 283 7.52 12.32 26.22
CA THR A 283 8.10 11.56 25.10
C THR A 283 7.32 11.83 23.80
N THR A 284 5.99 11.88 23.87
CA THR A 284 5.13 12.22 22.73
C THR A 284 5.40 13.62 22.21
N ARG A 285 5.41 14.63 23.09
CA ARG A 285 5.69 16.04 22.72
C ARG A 285 7.09 16.21 22.11
N LYS A 286 8.11 15.56 22.68
CA LYS A 286 9.48 15.57 22.16
C LYS A 286 9.55 14.94 20.78
N SER A 287 8.85 13.84 20.57
CA SER A 287 8.77 13.16 19.28
C SER A 287 8.07 14.02 18.22
N ILE A 288 6.91 14.58 18.54
CA ILE A 288 6.19 15.49 17.63
C ILE A 288 7.10 16.64 17.23
N ARG A 289 7.75 17.30 18.18
CA ARG A 289 8.66 18.43 17.91
C ARG A 289 9.80 18.04 16.96
N LEU A 290 10.50 16.93 17.25
CA LEU A 290 11.61 16.46 16.43
C LEU A 290 11.17 16.05 15.03
N SER A 291 10.08 15.30 14.94
CA SER A 291 9.55 14.83 13.65
C SER A 291 9.03 15.99 12.80
N SER A 292 8.31 16.93 13.41
CA SER A 292 7.80 18.11 12.71
C SER A 292 8.94 19.04 12.27
N TYR A 293 10.01 19.15 13.06
CA TYR A 293 11.19 19.93 12.68
C TYR A 293 11.86 19.42 11.40
N ILE A 294 11.85 18.11 11.17
CA ILE A 294 12.38 17.50 9.94
C ILE A 294 11.34 17.59 8.81
N MET A 295 10.08 17.26 9.13
CA MET A 295 9.02 17.13 8.14
C MET A 295 8.57 18.45 7.54
N SER A 296 8.48 19.52 8.38
CA SER A 296 7.96 20.79 7.91
C SER A 296 8.83 21.42 6.81
N PRO A 297 10.18 21.54 6.94
CA PRO A 297 10.98 22.09 5.85
C PRO A 297 10.96 21.19 4.61
N LEU A 298 10.91 19.86 4.76
CA LEU A 298 10.82 18.95 3.62
C LEU A 298 9.53 19.12 2.83
N MET A 299 8.38 19.16 3.53
CA MET A 299 7.07 19.29 2.89
C MET A 299 6.86 20.69 2.31
N LEU A 300 7.21 21.75 3.05
CA LEU A 300 7.09 23.12 2.56
C LEU A 300 8.07 23.39 1.42
N GLY A 301 9.30 22.86 1.50
CA GLY A 301 10.28 22.94 0.43
C GLY A 301 9.82 22.23 -0.84
N LEU A 302 9.25 21.02 -0.71
CA LEU A 302 8.66 20.30 -1.84
C LEU A 302 7.43 21.02 -2.41
N ALA A 303 6.58 21.59 -1.57
CA ALA A 303 5.41 22.36 -2.02
C ALA A 303 5.84 23.65 -2.77
N ALA A 304 6.86 24.36 -2.27
CA ALA A 304 7.38 25.56 -2.92
C ALA A 304 8.07 25.24 -4.26
N ALA A 305 8.79 24.13 -4.32
CA ALA A 305 9.48 23.66 -5.53
C ALA A 305 8.60 22.73 -6.41
N ALA A 306 7.30 22.61 -6.15
CA ALA A 306 6.45 21.59 -6.78
C ALA A 306 6.42 21.71 -8.31
N GLU A 307 6.28 22.91 -8.85
CA GLU A 307 6.25 23.12 -10.30
C GLU A 307 7.57 22.81 -10.98
N PRO A 308 8.73 23.41 -10.61
CA PRO A 308 10.01 23.04 -11.22
C PRO A 308 10.37 21.57 -10.97
N PHE A 309 9.97 20.99 -9.84
CA PHE A 309 10.17 19.58 -9.56
C PHE A 309 9.40 18.69 -10.55
N VAL A 310 8.11 18.96 -10.77
CA VAL A 310 7.28 18.17 -11.71
C VAL A 310 7.80 18.34 -13.14
N ARG A 311 8.11 19.56 -13.59
CA ARG A 311 8.67 19.82 -14.92
C ARG A 311 9.98 19.06 -15.15
N LEU A 312 10.87 19.07 -14.18
CA LEU A 312 12.18 18.41 -14.27
C LEU A 312 12.06 16.88 -14.19
N ILE A 313 11.24 16.36 -13.29
CA ILE A 313 11.18 14.91 -13.00
C ILE A 313 10.19 14.20 -13.93
N LEU A 314 8.96 14.74 -14.08
CA LEU A 314 7.86 14.07 -14.79
C LEU A 314 7.60 14.63 -16.18
N THR A 315 8.00 15.85 -16.51
CA THR A 315 7.71 16.62 -17.72
C THR A 315 6.42 17.43 -17.67
N GLU A 316 6.20 18.29 -18.69
CA GLU A 316 5.02 19.16 -18.83
C GLU A 316 3.68 18.40 -18.83
N LYS A 317 3.66 17.15 -19.30
CA LYS A 317 2.45 16.30 -19.32
C LYS A 317 1.78 16.12 -17.96
N TRP A 318 2.56 16.33 -16.88
CA TRP A 318 2.14 16.11 -15.50
C TRP A 318 1.92 17.41 -14.72
N ILE A 319 1.89 18.57 -15.39
CA ILE A 319 1.80 19.87 -14.71
C ILE A 319 0.52 19.99 -13.86
N ASP A 320 -0.57 19.37 -14.29
CA ASP A 320 -1.84 19.37 -13.57
C ASP A 320 -1.79 18.62 -12.23
N CYS A 321 -0.73 17.85 -11.96
CA CYS A 321 -0.56 17.25 -10.65
C CYS A 321 0.06 18.19 -9.61
N VAL A 322 0.57 19.38 -10.01
CA VAL A 322 1.24 20.34 -9.12
C VAL A 322 0.35 20.82 -7.99
N PRO A 323 -0.90 21.30 -8.24
CA PRO A 323 -1.79 21.72 -7.16
C PRO A 323 -2.06 20.58 -6.16
N LEU A 324 -2.27 19.36 -6.68
CA LEU A 324 -2.52 18.19 -5.85
C LEU A 324 -1.29 17.84 -5.01
N LEU A 325 -0.08 17.90 -5.59
CA LEU A 325 1.17 17.69 -4.87
C LEU A 325 1.32 18.68 -3.71
N GLN A 326 1.05 19.98 -3.95
CA GLN A 326 1.09 21.02 -2.92
C GLN A 326 0.09 20.74 -1.80
N ILE A 327 -1.15 20.38 -2.15
CA ILE A 327 -2.19 20.02 -1.17
C ILE A 327 -1.75 18.79 -0.33
N PHE A 328 -1.20 17.76 -0.96
CA PHE A 328 -0.70 16.59 -0.24
C PHE A 328 0.50 16.90 0.65
N CYS A 329 1.38 17.82 0.27
CA CYS A 329 2.44 18.28 1.18
C CYS A 329 1.85 18.87 2.47
N ILE A 330 0.75 19.65 2.37
CA ILE A 330 0.07 20.20 3.56
C ILE A 330 -0.55 19.08 4.41
N ILE A 331 -1.21 18.09 3.78
CA ILE A 331 -1.78 16.94 4.51
C ILE A 331 -0.70 16.22 5.31
N PHE A 332 0.43 15.97 4.70
CA PHE A 332 1.51 15.20 5.31
C PHE A 332 2.30 15.97 6.37
N LEU A 333 2.19 17.30 6.46
CA LEU A 333 2.72 18.09 7.57
C LEU A 333 2.18 17.63 8.94
N PHE A 334 0.93 17.18 8.99
CA PHE A 334 0.27 16.74 10.23
C PHE A 334 0.55 15.28 10.60
N GLN A 335 1.15 14.52 9.70
CA GLN A 335 1.36 13.09 9.89
C GLN A 335 2.23 12.73 11.11
N PRO A 336 3.30 13.47 11.46
CA PRO A 336 4.07 13.19 12.68
C PRO A 336 3.24 13.27 13.95
N VAL A 337 2.34 14.24 14.03
CA VAL A 337 1.44 14.42 15.19
C VAL A 337 0.49 13.24 15.31
N HIS A 338 -0.12 12.84 14.18
CA HIS A 338 -1.03 11.70 14.13
C HIS A 338 -0.32 10.39 14.52
N THR A 339 0.87 10.14 13.98
CA THR A 339 1.66 8.95 14.28
C THR A 339 2.05 8.89 15.75
N ALA A 340 2.59 9.96 16.32
CA ALA A 340 3.03 10.00 17.71
C ALA A 340 1.87 9.78 18.69
N ASN A 341 0.73 10.45 18.47
CA ASN A 341 -0.46 10.30 19.32
C ASN A 341 -1.03 8.87 19.25
N THR A 342 -1.09 8.28 18.05
CA THR A 342 -1.56 6.89 17.87
C THR A 342 -0.65 5.90 18.60
N GLN A 343 0.67 6.09 18.55
CA GLN A 343 1.63 5.24 19.25
C GLN A 343 1.51 5.40 20.77
N ALA A 344 1.29 6.63 21.27
CA ALA A 344 1.09 6.88 22.68
C ALA A 344 -0.18 6.17 23.22
N ILE A 345 -1.31 6.31 22.53
CA ILE A 345 -2.57 5.66 22.94
C ILE A 345 -2.42 4.13 22.95
N LYS A 346 -1.72 3.56 21.95
CA LYS A 346 -1.44 2.13 21.92
C LYS A 346 -0.50 1.68 23.02
N ALA A 347 0.51 2.48 23.35
CA ALA A 347 1.51 2.16 24.38
C ALA A 347 0.92 2.09 25.79
N ILE A 348 -0.11 2.92 26.09
CA ILE A 348 -0.85 2.86 27.37
C ILE A 348 -1.97 1.78 27.36
N GLY A 349 -2.01 0.90 26.35
CA GLY A 349 -2.97 -0.20 26.26
C GLY A 349 -4.40 0.18 25.85
N ARG A 350 -4.66 1.44 25.49
CA ARG A 350 -5.99 1.93 25.13
C ARG A 350 -6.30 1.83 23.63
N SER A 351 -6.05 0.65 23.05
CA SER A 351 -6.36 0.38 21.64
C SER A 351 -7.85 0.50 21.29
N ASP A 352 -8.73 0.35 22.28
CA ASP A 352 -10.17 0.60 22.19
C ASP A 352 -10.50 2.03 21.75
N ILE A 353 -9.78 3.01 22.31
CA ILE A 353 -9.91 4.42 21.93
C ILE A 353 -9.48 4.63 20.48
N THR A 354 -8.33 4.05 20.09
CA THR A 354 -7.84 4.15 18.72
C THR A 354 -8.88 3.62 17.72
N LEU A 355 -9.49 2.46 17.99
CA LEU A 355 -10.49 1.87 17.13
C LEU A 355 -11.74 2.77 17.00
N LYS A 356 -12.26 3.28 18.13
CA LYS A 356 -13.43 4.18 18.14
C LYS A 356 -13.16 5.47 17.36
N LEU A 357 -11.99 6.09 17.59
CA LEU A 357 -11.59 7.32 16.90
C LEU A 357 -11.45 7.08 15.38
N GLU A 358 -10.79 5.99 14.98
CA GLU A 358 -10.65 5.66 13.54
C GLU A 358 -12.00 5.41 12.88
N PHE A 359 -12.93 4.72 13.56
CA PHE A 359 -14.28 4.50 13.03
C PHE A 359 -15.03 5.83 12.82
N ILE A 360 -15.03 6.71 13.83
CA ILE A 360 -15.67 8.03 13.73
C ILE A 360 -15.05 8.86 12.60
N LYS A 361 -13.72 8.88 12.50
CA LYS A 361 -13.01 9.59 11.42
C LYS A 361 -13.43 9.04 10.04
N LYS A 362 -13.52 7.72 9.87
CA LYS A 362 -13.93 7.10 8.62
C LYS A 362 -15.37 7.43 8.23
N CYS A 363 -16.29 7.47 9.19
CA CYS A 363 -17.66 7.92 8.93
C CYS A 363 -17.70 9.38 8.47
N ILE A 364 -16.97 10.27 9.13
CA ILE A 364 -16.89 11.69 8.74
C ILE A 364 -16.24 11.83 7.36
N GLU A 365 -15.15 11.09 7.07
CA GLU A 365 -14.50 11.08 5.75
C GLU A 365 -15.46 10.69 4.63
N ILE A 366 -16.31 9.67 4.83
CA ILE A 366 -17.28 9.25 3.82
C ILE A 366 -18.33 10.33 3.59
N VAL A 367 -18.94 10.84 4.67
CA VAL A 367 -19.99 11.84 4.56
C VAL A 367 -19.48 13.09 3.82
N THR A 368 -18.33 13.59 4.24
CA THR A 368 -17.74 14.79 3.60
C THR A 368 -17.29 14.52 2.17
N LEU A 369 -16.76 13.31 1.88
CA LEU A 369 -16.39 12.91 0.53
C LEU A 369 -17.61 12.90 -0.41
N LEU A 370 -18.75 12.36 0.04
CA LEU A 370 -19.99 12.34 -0.74
C LEU A 370 -20.52 13.76 -1.02
N CYS A 371 -20.30 14.72 -0.12
CA CYS A 371 -20.67 16.11 -0.32
C CYS A 371 -19.76 16.82 -1.34
N VAL A 372 -18.47 16.51 -1.36
CA VAL A 372 -17.46 17.27 -2.13
C VAL A 372 -17.12 16.60 -3.46
N MET A 373 -17.43 15.30 -3.64
CA MET A 373 -17.02 14.52 -4.81
C MET A 373 -17.54 15.03 -6.16
N TRP A 374 -18.54 15.93 -6.15
CA TRP A 374 -19.14 16.51 -7.37
C TRP A 374 -18.50 17.84 -7.81
N ILE A 375 -17.62 18.41 -6.98
CA ILE A 375 -17.07 19.76 -7.21
C ILE A 375 -15.84 19.70 -8.12
N SER A 376 -14.74 19.10 -7.62
CA SER A 376 -13.50 18.86 -8.36
C SER A 376 -12.58 17.89 -7.63
N VAL A 377 -11.51 17.39 -8.30
CA VAL A 377 -10.51 16.53 -7.70
C VAL A 377 -9.70 17.29 -6.63
N GLU A 378 -9.41 18.57 -6.88
CA GLU A 378 -8.73 19.44 -5.92
C GLU A 378 -9.61 19.66 -4.68
N ALA A 379 -10.93 19.81 -4.84
CA ALA A 379 -11.86 19.93 -3.72
C ALA A 379 -11.87 18.67 -2.85
N ILE A 380 -11.77 17.47 -3.46
CA ILE A 380 -11.59 16.22 -2.72
C ILE A 380 -10.28 16.25 -1.91
N ALA A 381 -9.18 16.71 -2.51
CA ALA A 381 -7.90 16.82 -1.83
C ALA A 381 -7.91 17.89 -0.73
N ILE A 382 -8.54 19.04 -0.94
CA ILE A 382 -8.72 20.10 0.07
C ILE A 382 -9.56 19.59 1.25
N ASN A 383 -10.64 18.85 0.98
CA ASN A 383 -11.43 18.21 2.04
C ASN A 383 -10.56 17.30 2.94
N MET A 384 -9.59 16.59 2.35
CA MET A 384 -8.64 15.80 3.13
C MET A 384 -7.75 16.69 4.03
N VAL A 385 -7.34 17.88 3.59
CA VAL A 385 -6.61 18.85 4.44
C VAL A 385 -7.47 19.27 5.63
N VAL A 386 -8.70 19.70 5.36
CA VAL A 386 -9.64 20.14 6.42
C VAL A 386 -9.85 19.04 7.45
N LEU A 387 -10.13 17.82 6.99
CA LEU A 387 -10.31 16.67 7.89
C LEU A 387 -9.05 16.32 8.68
N THR A 388 -7.89 16.30 8.04
CA THR A 388 -6.62 16.00 8.70
C THR A 388 -6.32 17.04 9.78
N THR A 389 -6.54 18.32 9.49
CA THR A 389 -6.38 19.40 10.48
C THR A 389 -7.36 19.25 11.63
N LEU A 390 -8.64 19.02 11.35
CA LEU A 390 -9.68 18.82 12.35
C LEU A 390 -9.37 17.61 13.24
N PHE A 391 -8.99 16.49 12.66
CA PHE A 391 -8.64 15.27 13.40
C PHE A 391 -7.36 15.45 14.23
N THR A 392 -6.41 16.25 13.76
CA THR A 392 -5.21 16.58 14.52
C THR A 392 -5.57 17.41 15.76
N LEU A 393 -6.46 18.39 15.62
CA LEU A 393 -6.96 19.21 16.74
C LEU A 393 -7.76 18.37 17.75
N ILE A 394 -8.61 17.46 17.27
CA ILE A 394 -9.37 16.55 18.15
C ILE A 394 -8.42 15.62 18.91
N ASN A 395 -7.41 15.05 18.24
CA ASN A 395 -6.44 14.16 18.89
C ASN A 395 -5.47 14.88 19.82
N ALA A 396 -5.33 16.19 19.70
CA ALA A 396 -4.49 16.99 20.60
C ALA A 396 -5.17 17.34 21.94
N ARG A 397 -6.51 17.30 22.02
CA ARG A 397 -7.26 17.65 23.23
C ARG A 397 -7.19 16.64 24.39
N PRO A 398 -7.04 15.32 24.20
CA PRO A 398 -6.94 14.37 25.32
C PRO A 398 -5.59 14.37 26.05
N ASN A 399 -4.63 15.15 25.60
CA ASN A 399 -3.27 15.27 26.15
C ASN A 399 -3.10 16.58 26.94
#